data_c8540910b0265efa9d561245055e0e34
#
_entry.id   c8540910b0265efa9d561245055e0e34
#
_cell.length_a   1.000
_cell.length_b   1.000
_cell.length_c   1.000
_cell.angle_alpha   90.00
_cell.angle_beta   90.00
_cell.angle_gamma   90.00
#
_symmetry.space_group_name_H-M   'P 1'
#
loop_
_entity.id
_entity.type
_entity.pdbx_description
1 polymer ?
#
loop_
_entity_poly.entity_id
_entity_poly.type
_entity_poly.pdbx_seq_one_letter_code
_entity_poly.pdbx_strand_id
1 'polypeptide(L)'
;MPMLPXXXAKFRATLHNAVVQGHTRAQLAEALKEQFQHLGEQSSHYWQGLAEHTALRVREMGRLAGYEKAGAKYYRLVNPMDDKTSEICRALVGANKIYPLDVALQVRDQLLAIDMEKEGLEAAREHIKALAPWVKESQIVRDAQGNPTGVQGAHTPFPPFHWKCRTTT
;
A
#
# COMPACT_ATOMS: atom_id res chain seq x y z
N MET A 1 -16.22 -12.32 8.72
CA MET A 1 -16.11 -13.74 8.32
C MET A 1 -14.69 -14.01 7.81
N PRO A 2 -13.97 -14.97 8.37
CA PRO A 2 -12.62 -15.25 7.90
C PRO A 2 -12.67 -15.84 6.49
N MET A 3 -11.72 -15.40 5.64
CA MET A 3 -11.60 -15.88 4.26
C MET A 3 -11.04 -17.30 4.30
N LEU A 4 -11.72 -18.25 3.63
CA LEU A 4 -11.26 -19.64 3.53
C LEU A 4 -9.89 -19.68 2.83
N PRO A 5 -9.03 -20.66 3.21
CA PRO A 5 -7.72 -20.79 2.55
C PRO A 5 -7.76 -20.67 1.02
N UNK A 6 -8.70 -21.07 0.53
CA UNK A 6 -8.95 -20.99 -0.86
C UNK A 6 -9.20 -19.63 -1.39
N UNK A 7 -9.54 -19.01 -0.63
CA UNK A 7 -9.81 -17.74 -0.97
C UNK A 7 -8.60 -16.92 -1.06
N UNK A 8 -7.83 -17.24 -0.41
CA UNK A 8 -6.61 -16.59 -0.39
C UNK A 8 -5.81 -16.90 -1.59
N ALA A 9 -5.72 -18.10 -1.85
CA ALA A 9 -5.04 -18.51 -3.10
C ALA A 9 -5.68 -17.88 -4.34
N LYS A 10 -7.00 -17.90 -4.38
CA LYS A 10 -7.75 -17.28 -5.49
C LYS A 10 -7.49 -15.78 -5.58
N PHE A 11 -7.43 -15.09 -4.44
CA PHE A 11 -7.16 -13.66 -4.40
C PHE A 11 -5.77 -13.36 -4.99
N ARG A 12 -4.76 -14.12 -4.54
CA ARG A 12 -3.39 -13.98 -5.07
C ARG A 12 -3.35 -14.25 -6.57
N ALA A 13 -4.04 -15.31 -7.02
CA ALA A 13 -4.08 -15.66 -8.45
C ALA A 13 -4.72 -14.55 -9.27
N THR A 14 -5.83 -13.98 -8.78
CA THR A 14 -6.51 -12.88 -9.46
C THR A 14 -5.61 -11.66 -9.57
N LEU A 15 -4.91 -11.31 -8.49
CA LEU A 15 -3.95 -10.18 -8.49
C LEU A 15 -2.79 -10.43 -9.44
N HIS A 16 -2.20 -11.63 -9.37
CA HIS A 16 -1.08 -12.01 -10.23
C HIS A 16 -1.48 -11.91 -11.71
N ASN A 17 -2.62 -12.49 -12.06
CA ASN A 17 -3.13 -12.46 -13.43
C ASN A 17 -3.39 -11.03 -13.91
N ALA A 18 -3.97 -10.20 -13.04
CA ALA A 18 -4.24 -8.80 -13.37
C ALA A 18 -2.95 -8.03 -13.67
N VAL A 19 -1.90 -8.26 -12.87
CA VAL A 19 -0.60 -7.62 -13.08
C VAL A 19 0.04 -8.11 -14.38
N VAL A 20 0.06 -9.43 -14.59
CA VAL A 20 0.68 -10.04 -15.78
C VAL A 20 -0.05 -9.58 -17.05
N GLN A 21 -1.38 -9.49 -17.02
CA GLN A 21 -2.20 -9.09 -18.18
C GLN A 21 -2.34 -7.58 -18.34
N GLY A 22 -1.78 -6.80 -17.42
CA GLY A 22 -1.83 -5.35 -17.49
C GLY A 22 -3.24 -4.78 -17.31
N HIS A 23 -4.05 -5.40 -16.47
CA HIS A 23 -5.41 -4.94 -16.20
C HIS A 23 -5.42 -3.52 -15.61
N THR A 24 -6.42 -2.75 -15.99
CA THR A 24 -6.71 -1.45 -15.38
C THR A 24 -7.25 -1.67 -13.97
N ARG A 25 -7.29 -0.59 -13.17
CA ARG A 25 -7.89 -0.64 -11.82
C ARG A 25 -9.35 -1.10 -11.88
N ALA A 26 -10.09 -0.63 -12.88
CA ALA A 26 -11.50 -1.02 -13.06
C ALA A 26 -11.62 -2.51 -13.38
N GLN A 27 -10.77 -3.02 -14.24
CA GLN A 27 -10.76 -4.44 -14.60
C GLN A 27 -10.40 -5.32 -13.41
N LEU A 28 -9.42 -4.90 -12.60
CA LEU A 28 -9.05 -5.62 -11.38
C LEU A 28 -10.20 -5.59 -10.37
N ALA A 29 -10.86 -4.44 -10.21
CA ALA A 29 -12.00 -4.31 -9.29
C ALA A 29 -13.13 -5.27 -9.68
N GLU A 30 -13.45 -5.36 -10.97
CA GLU A 30 -14.51 -6.27 -11.45
C GLU A 30 -14.11 -7.73 -11.25
N ALA A 31 -12.84 -8.08 -11.51
CA ALA A 31 -12.35 -9.45 -11.30
C ALA A 31 -12.45 -9.84 -9.83
N LEU A 32 -12.09 -8.94 -8.91
CA LEU A 32 -12.19 -9.19 -7.47
C LEU A 32 -13.66 -9.32 -7.04
N LYS A 33 -14.52 -8.43 -7.52
CA LYS A 33 -15.95 -8.47 -7.23
C LYS A 33 -16.56 -9.80 -7.67
N GLU A 34 -16.26 -10.21 -8.90
CA GLU A 34 -16.77 -11.47 -9.47
C GLU A 34 -16.30 -12.67 -8.67
N GLN A 35 -15.04 -12.71 -8.29
CA GLN A 35 -14.46 -13.82 -7.53
C GLN A 35 -15.00 -13.92 -6.10
N PHE A 36 -15.34 -12.77 -5.50
CA PHE A 36 -15.64 -12.70 -4.08
C PHE A 36 -17.04 -12.18 -3.75
N GLN A 37 -17.94 -12.14 -4.74
CA GLN A 37 -19.30 -11.66 -4.54
C GLN A 37 -20.05 -12.46 -3.47
N HIS A 38 -19.67 -13.71 -3.26
CA HIS A 38 -20.27 -14.60 -2.27
C HIS A 38 -19.86 -14.27 -0.83
N LEU A 39 -18.85 -13.41 -0.64
CA LEU A 39 -18.36 -13.05 0.69
C LEU A 39 -19.12 -11.86 1.32
N GLY A 40 -20.18 -11.40 0.66
CA GLY A 40 -21.00 -10.32 1.16
C GLY A 40 -21.08 -9.16 0.16
N GLU A 41 -22.11 -8.35 0.34
CA GLU A 41 -22.33 -7.21 -0.53
C GLU A 41 -21.45 -6.06 -0.10
N GLN A 42 -20.43 -5.79 -0.91
CA GLN A 42 -19.61 -4.59 -0.74
C GLN A 42 -19.89 -3.65 -1.92
N SER A 43 -19.86 -2.36 -1.68
CA SER A 43 -20.09 -1.38 -2.72
C SER A 43 -19.00 -1.48 -3.80
N SER A 44 -19.34 -1.09 -5.01
CA SER A 44 -18.37 -1.02 -6.12
C SER A 44 -17.22 -0.07 -5.74
N HIS A 45 -17.54 0.95 -4.96
CA HIS A 45 -16.55 1.91 -4.46
C HIS A 45 -15.50 1.23 -3.56
N TYR A 46 -15.94 0.30 -2.73
CA TYR A 46 -15.02 -0.50 -1.88
C TYR A 46 -14.08 -1.33 -2.74
N TRP A 47 -14.63 -2.06 -3.74
CA TRP A 47 -13.81 -2.92 -4.61
C TRP A 47 -12.81 -2.12 -5.42
N GLN A 48 -13.22 -0.93 -5.92
CA GLN A 48 -12.31 -0.03 -6.61
C GLN A 48 -11.18 0.43 -5.70
N GLY A 49 -11.51 0.83 -4.47
CA GLY A 49 -10.52 1.25 -3.49
C GLY A 49 -9.51 0.15 -3.16
N LEU A 50 -10.01 -1.08 -2.99
CA LEU A 50 -9.15 -2.24 -2.72
C LEU A 50 -8.20 -2.51 -3.90
N ALA A 51 -8.73 -2.43 -5.13
CA ALA A 51 -7.93 -2.64 -6.35
C ALA A 51 -6.83 -1.57 -6.46
N GLU A 52 -7.18 -0.30 -6.22
CA GLU A 52 -6.23 0.81 -6.26
C GLU A 52 -5.12 0.64 -5.24
N HIS A 53 -5.50 0.29 -4.01
CA HIS A 53 -4.56 0.09 -2.91
C HIS A 53 -3.57 -1.04 -3.22
N THR A 54 -4.10 -2.17 -3.68
CA THR A 54 -3.27 -3.35 -3.99
C THR A 54 -2.35 -3.08 -5.18
N ALA A 55 -2.89 -2.47 -6.23
CA ALA A 55 -2.10 -2.13 -7.43
C ALA A 55 -0.96 -1.17 -7.08
N LEU A 56 -1.23 -0.19 -6.21
CA LEU A 56 -0.19 0.74 -5.77
C LEU A 56 0.91 0.01 -5.00
N ARG A 57 0.53 -0.86 -4.07
CA ARG A 57 1.52 -1.60 -3.27
C ARG A 57 2.42 -2.47 -4.17
N VAL A 58 1.83 -3.21 -5.11
CA VAL A 58 2.57 -4.06 -6.04
C VAL A 58 3.51 -3.21 -6.90
N ARG A 59 3.01 -2.10 -7.41
CA ARG A 59 3.82 -1.18 -8.23
C ARG A 59 5.01 -0.62 -7.45
N GLU A 60 4.77 -0.22 -6.20
CA GLU A 60 5.86 0.33 -5.37
C GLU A 60 6.91 -0.74 -5.04
N MET A 61 6.48 -1.98 -4.78
CA MET A 61 7.43 -3.08 -4.58
C MET A 61 8.29 -3.32 -5.83
N GLY A 62 7.67 -3.19 -7.01
CA GLY A 62 8.40 -3.28 -8.28
C GLY A 62 9.40 -2.15 -8.46
N ARG A 63 9.03 -0.92 -8.07
CA ARG A 63 9.95 0.22 -8.11
C ARG A 63 11.14 0.01 -7.18
N LEU A 64 10.89 -0.46 -5.95
CA LEU A 64 11.97 -0.76 -5.00
C LEU A 64 12.94 -1.79 -5.58
N ALA A 65 12.41 -2.82 -6.26
CA ALA A 65 13.26 -3.82 -6.91
C ALA A 65 14.11 -3.19 -8.03
N GLY A 66 13.53 -2.26 -8.79
CA GLY A 66 14.24 -1.51 -9.81
C GLY A 66 15.37 -0.66 -9.23
N TYR A 67 15.09 0.03 -8.13
CA TYR A 67 16.11 0.85 -7.43
C TYR A 67 17.25 -0.03 -6.92
N GLU A 68 16.91 -1.18 -6.33
CA GLU A 68 17.89 -2.17 -5.85
C GLU A 68 18.80 -2.61 -6.99
N LYS A 69 18.21 -2.99 -8.11
CA LYS A 69 18.95 -3.43 -9.30
C LYS A 69 19.86 -2.34 -9.85
N ALA A 70 19.42 -1.07 -9.77
CA ALA A 70 20.19 0.08 -10.21
C ALA A 70 21.28 0.53 -9.21
N GLY A 71 21.36 -0.10 -8.05
CA GLY A 71 22.36 0.22 -7.03
C GLY A 71 22.06 1.47 -6.22
N ALA A 72 20.81 1.92 -6.23
CA ALA A 72 20.40 3.09 -5.45
C ALA A 72 20.51 2.79 -3.95
N LYS A 73 20.88 3.80 -3.16
CA LYS A 73 20.98 3.69 -1.72
C LYS A 73 19.82 4.37 -0.99
N TYR A 74 19.17 5.31 -1.66
CA TYR A 74 18.12 6.17 -1.09
C TYR A 74 17.04 6.43 -2.11
N TYR A 75 15.87 6.85 -1.63
CA TYR A 75 14.75 7.28 -2.49
C TYR A 75 13.99 8.42 -1.81
N ARG A 76 13.13 9.07 -2.56
CA ARG A 76 12.25 10.14 -2.09
C ARG A 76 10.81 9.81 -2.45
N LEU A 77 9.90 10.47 -1.76
CA LEU A 77 8.46 10.35 -2.03
C LEU A 77 8.03 11.47 -2.98
N VAL A 78 7.13 11.13 -3.89
CA VAL A 78 6.59 12.07 -4.88
C VAL A 78 5.06 11.98 -4.86
N ASN A 79 4.40 13.12 -5.01
CA ASN A 79 2.94 13.20 -5.08
C ASN A 79 2.57 14.39 -5.95
N PRO A 80 1.54 14.28 -6.79
CA PRO A 80 1.04 15.42 -7.56
C PRO A 80 0.30 16.42 -6.67
N MET A 81 0.93 17.29 -5.99
CA MET A 81 0.46 18.23 -4.97
C MET A 81 -0.72 19.10 -5.44
N ASP A 82 -1.87 18.47 -5.65
CA ASP A 82 -3.10 19.12 -6.11
C ASP A 82 -4.15 19.14 -4.99
N ASP A 83 -5.35 19.58 -5.30
CA ASP A 83 -6.47 19.72 -4.36
C ASP A 83 -6.96 18.36 -3.80
N LYS A 84 -6.64 17.26 -4.46
CA LYS A 84 -7.02 15.90 -4.06
C LYS A 84 -5.95 15.23 -3.19
N THR A 85 -4.82 15.90 -2.97
CA THR A 85 -3.74 15.36 -2.15
C THR A 85 -4.11 15.46 -0.67
N SER A 86 -4.10 14.34 0.03
CA SER A 86 -4.41 14.30 1.47
C SER A 86 -3.36 15.04 2.28
N GLU A 87 -3.74 15.47 3.47
CA GLU A 87 -2.80 16.13 4.39
C GLU A 87 -1.66 15.21 4.81
N ILE A 88 -1.93 13.91 4.94
CA ILE A 88 -0.89 12.91 5.21
C ILE A 88 0.16 12.94 4.11
N CYS A 89 -0.26 12.89 2.85
CA CYS A 89 0.67 12.90 1.71
C CYS A 89 1.39 14.24 1.59
N ARG A 90 0.70 15.36 1.87
CA ARG A 90 1.33 16.68 1.90
C ARG A 90 2.43 16.74 2.95
N ALA A 91 2.16 16.19 4.14
CA ALA A 91 3.14 16.16 5.23
C ALA A 91 4.36 15.32 4.86
N LEU A 92 4.13 14.12 4.31
CA LEU A 92 5.20 13.20 3.95
C LEU A 92 6.11 13.76 2.87
N VAL A 93 5.53 14.31 1.80
CA VAL A 93 6.29 14.86 0.67
C VAL A 93 6.89 16.22 1.06
N GLY A 94 6.13 17.04 1.80
CA GLY A 94 6.58 18.36 2.27
C GLY A 94 7.80 18.28 3.18
N ALA A 95 7.96 17.19 3.91
CA ALA A 95 9.14 16.96 4.75
C ALA A 95 10.43 16.83 3.92
N ASN A 96 10.32 16.56 2.63
CA ASN A 96 11.44 16.41 1.69
C ASN A 96 12.50 15.43 2.24
N LYS A 97 12.03 14.37 2.88
CA LYS A 97 12.89 13.39 3.56
C LYS A 97 13.52 12.43 2.54
N ILE A 98 14.75 12.05 2.82
CA ILE A 98 15.47 11.00 2.07
C ILE A 98 15.36 9.71 2.86
N TYR A 99 14.88 8.66 2.22
CA TYR A 99 14.62 7.36 2.84
C TYR A 99 15.70 6.37 2.44
N PRO A 100 16.26 5.61 3.39
CA PRO A 100 17.21 4.57 3.05
C PRO A 100 16.50 3.40 2.38
N LEU A 101 17.03 2.96 1.24
CA LEU A 101 16.41 1.90 0.44
C LEU A 101 16.44 0.54 1.16
N ASP A 102 17.52 0.26 1.91
CA ASP A 102 17.68 -1.02 2.61
C ASP A 102 16.54 -1.28 3.61
N VAL A 103 16.08 -0.24 4.30
CA VAL A 103 14.95 -0.35 5.25
C VAL A 103 13.67 -0.73 4.50
N ALA A 104 13.42 -0.08 3.36
CA ALA A 104 12.23 -0.38 2.55
C ALA A 104 12.29 -1.81 1.99
N LEU A 105 13.46 -2.24 1.53
CA LEU A 105 13.65 -3.60 1.00
C LEU A 105 13.43 -4.65 2.10
N GLN A 106 13.90 -4.39 3.31
CA GLN A 106 13.70 -5.28 4.44
C GLN A 106 12.20 -5.45 4.75
N VAL A 107 11.48 -4.34 4.82
CA VAL A 107 10.03 -4.37 5.07
C VAL A 107 9.31 -5.08 3.94
N ARG A 108 9.67 -4.79 2.67
CA ARG A 108 9.11 -5.47 1.50
C ARG A 108 9.28 -6.99 1.62
N ASP A 109 10.48 -7.44 1.95
CA ASP A 109 10.78 -8.87 2.02
C ASP A 109 10.03 -9.54 3.15
N GLN A 110 9.88 -8.87 4.29
CA GLN A 110 9.11 -9.38 5.42
C GLN A 110 7.62 -9.45 5.07
N LEU A 111 7.10 -8.47 4.34
CA LEU A 111 5.69 -8.51 3.88
C LEU A 111 5.45 -9.67 2.90
N LEU A 112 6.39 -9.87 1.97
CA LEU A 112 6.28 -10.95 0.98
C LEU A 112 6.42 -12.33 1.62
N ALA A 113 7.09 -12.43 2.77
CA ALA A 113 7.27 -13.69 3.51
C ALA A 113 6.04 -14.09 4.33
N ILE A 114 5.06 -13.20 4.50
CA ILE A 114 3.84 -13.52 5.27
C ILE A 114 3.04 -14.57 4.51
N ASP A 115 2.78 -15.69 5.16
CA ASP A 115 2.00 -16.78 4.60
C ASP A 115 0.64 -16.81 5.29
N MET A 116 -0.36 -16.28 4.60
CA MET A 116 -1.72 -16.18 5.13
C MET A 116 -2.37 -17.53 5.39
N GLU A 117 -1.93 -18.55 4.67
CA GLU A 117 -2.46 -19.91 4.87
C GLU A 117 -1.94 -20.52 6.17
N LYS A 118 -0.67 -20.25 6.49
CA LYS A 118 -0.06 -20.78 7.72
C LYS A 118 -0.46 -19.96 8.95
N GLU A 119 -0.43 -18.64 8.84
CA GLU A 119 -0.70 -17.76 9.99
C GLU A 119 -2.20 -17.63 10.28
N GLY A 120 -3.04 -17.70 9.24
CA GLY A 120 -4.44 -17.36 9.31
C GLY A 120 -4.66 -15.90 9.01
N LEU A 121 -5.83 -15.53 8.54
CA LEU A 121 -6.14 -14.20 8.03
C LEU A 121 -5.97 -13.11 9.09
N GLU A 122 -6.50 -13.33 10.29
CA GLU A 122 -6.42 -12.32 11.37
C GLU A 122 -4.98 -12.05 11.80
N ALA A 123 -4.20 -13.12 12.02
CA ALA A 123 -2.80 -13.00 12.43
C ALA A 123 -1.98 -12.32 11.32
N ALA A 124 -2.23 -12.67 10.06
CA ALA A 124 -1.54 -12.07 8.92
C ALA A 124 -1.85 -10.58 8.81
N ARG A 125 -3.11 -10.18 9.04
CA ARG A 125 -3.50 -8.75 9.03
C ARG A 125 -2.76 -7.96 10.10
N GLU A 126 -2.69 -8.51 11.30
CA GLU A 126 -1.98 -7.83 12.41
C GLU A 126 -0.47 -7.78 12.12
N HIS A 127 0.08 -8.83 11.53
CA HIS A 127 1.49 -8.87 11.12
C HIS A 127 1.79 -7.78 10.08
N ILE A 128 0.91 -7.64 9.07
CA ILE A 128 1.04 -6.60 8.03
C ILE A 128 0.98 -5.20 8.68
N LYS A 129 0.04 -4.98 9.59
CA LYS A 129 -0.10 -3.69 10.29
C LYS A 129 1.16 -3.36 11.10
N ALA A 130 1.76 -4.37 11.72
CA ALA A 130 2.98 -4.17 12.51
C ALA A 130 4.18 -3.82 11.64
N LEU A 131 4.31 -4.50 10.49
CA LEU A 131 5.43 -4.28 9.56
C LEU A 131 5.30 -2.98 8.78
N ALA A 132 4.09 -2.65 8.37
CA ALA A 132 3.83 -1.50 7.48
C ALA A 132 2.63 -0.68 8.00
N PRO A 133 2.75 -0.08 9.18
CA PRO A 133 1.64 0.68 9.74
C PRO A 133 1.34 1.92 8.90
N TRP A 134 0.06 2.17 8.70
CA TRP A 134 -0.40 3.37 8.00
C TRP A 134 -0.15 4.61 8.86
N VAL A 135 -0.01 5.73 8.20
CA VAL A 135 0.10 7.04 8.87
C VAL A 135 -1.30 7.46 9.35
N LYS A 136 -1.35 7.95 10.57
CA LYS A 136 -2.58 8.52 11.16
C LYS A 136 -2.49 10.05 11.10
N GLU A 137 -3.64 10.70 11.02
CA GLU A 137 -3.69 12.17 11.01
C GLU A 137 -3.05 12.77 12.27
N SER A 138 -3.17 12.06 13.41
CA SER A 138 -2.55 12.49 14.67
C SER A 138 -1.03 12.53 14.64
N GLN A 139 -0.41 11.91 13.63
CA GLN A 139 1.05 11.91 13.47
C GLN A 139 1.56 13.09 12.64
N ILE A 140 0.66 13.88 12.05
CA ILE A 140 1.04 15.03 11.22
C ILE A 140 1.63 16.14 12.10
N VAL A 141 2.83 16.56 11.74
CA VAL A 141 3.50 17.73 12.34
C VAL A 141 3.10 18.96 11.54
N ARG A 142 2.75 20.04 12.21
CA ARG A 142 2.29 21.27 11.55
C ARG A 142 3.16 22.45 11.99
N ASP A 143 3.30 23.42 11.09
CA ASP A 143 4.00 24.66 11.39
C ASP A 143 3.07 25.62 12.16
N ALA A 144 3.57 26.84 12.45
CA ALA A 144 2.83 27.85 13.20
C ALA A 144 1.56 28.32 12.47
N GLN A 145 1.51 28.13 11.15
CA GLN A 145 0.37 28.50 10.32
C GLN A 145 -0.61 27.34 10.12
N GLY A 146 -0.31 26.16 10.72
CA GLY A 146 -1.16 24.98 10.62
C GLY A 146 -0.89 24.10 9.39
N ASN A 147 0.11 24.41 8.58
CA ASN A 147 0.43 23.63 7.38
C ASN A 147 1.15 22.33 7.75
N PRO A 148 0.81 21.22 7.10
CA PRO A 148 1.49 19.94 7.37
C PRO A 148 2.95 20.01 6.84
N THR A 149 3.91 19.72 7.71
CA THR A 149 5.34 19.82 7.41
C THR A 149 6.11 18.51 7.60
N GLY A 150 5.46 17.49 8.15
CA GLY A 150 6.11 16.20 8.37
C GLY A 150 5.20 15.23 9.11
N VAL A 151 5.74 14.05 9.35
CA VAL A 151 5.05 12.98 10.09
C VAL A 151 5.99 12.45 11.15
N GLN A 152 5.49 12.29 12.37
CA GLN A 152 6.27 11.73 13.48
C GLN A 152 5.76 10.33 13.82
N GLY A 153 6.64 9.53 14.43
CA GLY A 153 6.30 8.17 14.85
C GLY A 153 6.49 7.15 13.73
N ALA A 154 6.26 5.91 14.08
CA ALA A 154 6.48 4.79 13.17
C ALA A 154 5.41 4.74 12.07
N HIS A 155 5.84 4.47 10.86
CA HIS A 155 4.94 4.24 9.71
C HIS A 155 5.67 3.43 8.65
N THR A 156 4.91 2.91 7.69
CA THR A 156 5.49 2.17 6.56
C THR A 156 6.54 3.05 5.84
N PRO A 157 7.66 2.46 5.40
CA PRO A 157 8.69 3.26 4.70
C PRO A 157 8.35 3.58 3.26
N PHE A 158 7.37 2.88 2.65
CA PHE A 158 6.97 3.12 1.25
C PHE A 158 5.45 3.07 1.11
N PRO A 159 4.90 3.69 0.04
CA PRO A 159 3.45 3.73 -0.17
C PRO A 159 2.82 2.34 -0.32
N PRO A 160 1.54 2.19 -0.02
CA PRO A 160 0.60 3.25 0.37
C PRO A 160 0.66 3.58 1.86
N PHE A 161 0.44 4.84 2.19
CA PHE A 161 0.49 5.34 3.58
C PHE A 161 -0.88 5.43 4.23
N HIS A 162 -1.94 5.39 3.43
CA HIS A 162 -3.34 5.47 3.88
C HIS A 162 -4.24 4.97 2.75
N TRP A 163 -5.53 4.86 3.02
CA TRP A 163 -6.52 4.45 2.01
C TRP A 163 -6.56 5.49 0.87
N LYS A 164 -6.55 5.03 -0.36
CA LYS A 164 -6.55 5.85 -1.57
C LYS A 164 -5.33 6.76 -1.71
N CYS A 165 -4.20 6.30 -1.21
CA CYS A 165 -2.93 7.02 -1.31
C CYS A 165 -2.50 7.17 -2.78
N ARG A 166 -1.98 8.37 -3.15
CA ARG A 166 -1.46 8.63 -4.49
C ARG A 166 0.05 8.91 -4.50
N THR A 167 0.68 8.86 -3.34
CA THR A 167 2.13 9.05 -3.21
C THR A 167 2.86 7.85 -3.81
N THR A 168 3.99 8.10 -4.44
CA THR A 168 4.88 7.08 -5.02
C THR A 168 6.32 7.33 -4.57
N THR A 169 7.18 6.34 -4.73
CA THR A 169 8.63 6.48 -4.52
C THR A 169 9.31 7.01 -5.77
#